data_fcc7f285c5cc3a24cc7c754ceb200032
#
_entry.id   fcc7f285c5cc3a24cc7c754ceb200032
#
_cell.length_a   1.000
_cell.length_b   1.000
_cell.length_c   1.000
_cell.angle_alpha   90.00
_cell.angle_beta   90.00
_cell.angle_gamma   90.00
#
_symmetry.space_group_name_H-M   'P 1'
#
loop_
_entity.id
_entity.type
_entity.pdbx_description
1 polymer ?
#
loop_
_entity_poly.entity_id
_entity_poly.type
_entity_poly.pdbx_seq_one_letter_code
_entity_poly.pdbx_strand_id
1 'polypeptide(L)'
;RVRYHKIIIMTDADVDGAHIRTLLLTFFCRHMPQLVRAGYLYIAQAPLYRIIRRKKEEYVQDDVALNHKLIELAVNDVTLRFADGFRSFSPEELSAILETLVNLQRYTESMQAQGGSLEDLLSHREANGEFPEFLVKVRCGNEEEILFFHDMEALTAFSEENRDLFIFGTPSEEELLENPLPEREGPSRRSITHELHESKAITRALARLAELGIPGNMIVSMDTPLFELVEGEGDKEKVTPLFSVMDILESVISIGKRGVEITRFKGLGEMDAKDLFKTTMDPERRELLRVILNDDNAVRADEMFTILMGDVVEPRKNYIVDHALNVRNLDI
;
A
#
# COMPACT_ATOMS: atom_id res chain seq x y z
N ARG A 1 -21.93 -28.80 21.30
CA ARG A 1 -21.44 -29.71 20.23
C ARG A 1 -21.56 -28.99 18.90
N VAL A 2 -20.40 -28.81 18.20
CA VAL A 2 -20.36 -28.13 16.90
C VAL A 2 -20.96 -29.06 15.83
N ARG A 3 -21.84 -28.49 14.97
CA ARG A 3 -22.44 -29.25 13.85
C ARG A 3 -21.65 -29.09 12.56
N TYR A 4 -20.92 -27.97 12.40
CA TYR A 4 -20.21 -27.59 11.18
C TYR A 4 -18.75 -27.35 11.49
N HIS A 5 -17.86 -27.79 10.60
CA HIS A 5 -16.42 -27.64 10.74
C HIS A 5 -15.87 -26.48 9.88
N LYS A 6 -16.74 -25.78 9.17
CA LYS A 6 -16.42 -24.52 8.45
C LYS A 6 -17.57 -23.55 8.64
N ILE A 7 -17.25 -22.41 9.23
CA ILE A 7 -18.10 -21.24 9.33
C ILE A 7 -17.43 -20.16 8.49
N ILE A 8 -18.11 -19.70 7.44
CA ILE A 8 -17.52 -18.82 6.45
C ILE A 8 -18.24 -17.47 6.52
N ILE A 9 -17.49 -16.43 6.89
CA ILE A 9 -17.97 -15.05 6.86
C ILE A 9 -17.88 -14.56 5.42
N MET A 10 -18.99 -14.06 4.89
CA MET A 10 -19.07 -13.42 3.57
C MET A 10 -19.66 -12.02 3.76
N THR A 11 -18.91 -11.01 3.41
CA THR A 11 -19.32 -9.60 3.48
C THR A 11 -18.91 -8.90 2.20
N ASP A 12 -19.56 -7.79 1.90
CA ASP A 12 -19.18 -6.93 0.80
C ASP A 12 -17.75 -6.39 0.95
N ALA A 13 -17.14 -5.95 -0.13
CA ALA A 13 -15.79 -5.40 -0.14
C ALA A 13 -15.75 -3.91 0.23
N ASP A 14 -16.89 -3.31 0.54
CA ASP A 14 -17.04 -1.91 0.92
C ASP A 14 -16.77 -1.67 2.42
N VAL A 15 -16.93 -0.42 2.86
CA VAL A 15 -16.71 0.03 4.25
C VAL A 15 -17.68 -0.66 5.20
N ASP A 16 -18.95 -0.78 4.83
CA ASP A 16 -19.99 -1.40 5.65
C ASP A 16 -19.74 -2.90 5.83
N GLY A 17 -19.32 -3.58 4.75
CA GLY A 17 -18.92 -4.99 4.81
C GLY A 17 -17.69 -5.22 5.69
N ALA A 18 -16.72 -4.30 5.68
CA ALA A 18 -15.57 -4.34 6.57
C ALA A 18 -15.98 -4.19 8.04
N HIS A 19 -16.93 -3.28 8.33
CA HIS A 19 -17.50 -3.10 9.68
C HIS A 19 -18.25 -4.35 10.15
N ILE A 20 -19.12 -4.93 9.31
CA ILE A 20 -19.85 -6.18 9.63
C ILE A 20 -18.83 -7.31 9.88
N ARG A 21 -17.79 -7.41 9.10
CA ARG A 21 -16.71 -8.41 9.30
C ARG A 21 -16.05 -8.25 10.66
N THR A 22 -15.71 -7.02 11.04
CA THR A 22 -15.10 -6.71 12.34
C THR A 22 -16.01 -7.07 13.49
N LEU A 23 -17.32 -6.77 13.39
CA LEU A 23 -18.34 -7.18 14.36
C LEU A 23 -18.41 -8.69 14.54
N LEU A 24 -18.47 -9.42 13.43
CA LEU A 24 -18.54 -10.89 13.45
C LEU A 24 -17.26 -11.50 14.02
N LEU A 25 -16.08 -10.98 13.64
CA LEU A 25 -14.80 -11.43 14.20
C LEU A 25 -14.74 -11.19 15.71
N THR A 26 -15.14 -9.99 16.18
CA THR A 26 -15.22 -9.67 17.61
C THR A 26 -16.13 -10.67 18.34
N PHE A 27 -17.31 -10.95 17.79
CA PHE A 27 -18.25 -11.91 18.36
C PHE A 27 -17.64 -13.30 18.47
N PHE A 28 -17.07 -13.85 17.40
CA PHE A 28 -16.49 -15.20 17.42
C PHE A 28 -15.25 -15.28 18.33
N CYS A 29 -14.38 -14.30 18.30
CA CYS A 29 -13.15 -14.31 19.10
C CYS A 29 -13.44 -14.17 20.59
N ARG A 30 -14.45 -13.35 21.00
CA ARG A 30 -14.80 -13.14 22.40
C ARG A 30 -15.76 -14.17 22.97
N HIS A 31 -16.79 -14.55 22.20
CA HIS A 31 -17.84 -15.41 22.72
C HIS A 31 -17.69 -16.89 22.31
N MET A 32 -16.93 -17.17 21.26
CA MET A 32 -16.73 -18.54 20.76
C MET A 32 -15.25 -18.83 20.42
N PRO A 33 -14.29 -18.49 21.30
CA PRO A 33 -12.85 -18.62 21.00
C PRO A 33 -12.44 -20.07 20.67
N GLN A 34 -13.14 -21.06 21.23
CA GLN A 34 -12.85 -22.47 20.95
C GLN A 34 -13.10 -22.83 19.48
N LEU A 35 -14.08 -22.20 18.79
CA LEU A 35 -14.34 -22.42 17.38
C LEU A 35 -13.20 -21.85 16.52
N VAL A 36 -12.73 -20.66 16.89
CA VAL A 36 -11.64 -19.99 16.19
C VAL A 36 -10.33 -20.74 16.38
N ARG A 37 -9.99 -21.10 17.63
CA ARG A 37 -8.79 -21.93 17.96
C ARG A 37 -8.81 -23.29 17.27
N ALA A 38 -9.99 -23.93 17.14
CA ALA A 38 -10.15 -25.16 16.40
C ALA A 38 -10.01 -24.98 14.87
N GLY A 39 -9.95 -23.73 14.38
CA GLY A 39 -9.78 -23.42 12.97
C GLY A 39 -11.02 -23.63 12.12
N TYR A 40 -12.20 -23.41 12.70
CA TYR A 40 -13.46 -23.56 11.98
C TYR A 40 -13.98 -22.26 11.40
N LEU A 41 -13.35 -21.11 11.69
CA LEU A 41 -13.76 -19.80 11.18
C LEU A 41 -12.92 -19.39 9.98
N TYR A 42 -13.60 -18.96 8.91
CA TYR A 42 -13.01 -18.54 7.66
C TYR A 42 -13.67 -17.26 7.16
N ILE A 43 -12.93 -16.50 6.35
CA ILE A 43 -13.42 -15.34 5.60
C ILE A 43 -13.34 -15.70 4.12
N ALA A 44 -14.46 -15.58 3.40
CA ALA A 44 -14.47 -15.75 1.95
C ALA A 44 -13.80 -14.58 1.25
N GLN A 45 -12.99 -14.87 0.25
CA GLN A 45 -12.35 -13.88 -0.61
C GLN A 45 -13.17 -13.77 -1.90
N ALA A 46 -14.01 -12.75 -2.00
CA ALA A 46 -14.69 -12.43 -3.25
C ALA A 46 -13.76 -11.66 -4.17
N PRO A 47 -13.79 -11.88 -5.49
CA PRO A 47 -12.99 -11.08 -6.42
C PRO A 47 -13.52 -9.65 -6.50
N LEU A 48 -12.60 -8.68 -6.61
CA LEU A 48 -12.96 -7.28 -6.82
C LEU A 48 -13.19 -6.96 -8.31
N TYR A 49 -12.61 -7.75 -9.21
CA TYR A 49 -12.66 -7.47 -10.64
C TYR A 49 -13.06 -8.69 -11.46
N ARG A 50 -13.82 -8.43 -12.53
CA ARG A 50 -14.02 -9.33 -13.66
C ARG A 50 -13.37 -8.73 -14.89
N ILE A 51 -12.56 -9.53 -15.57
CA ILE A 51 -11.87 -9.15 -16.80
C ILE A 51 -12.41 -10.01 -17.94
N ILE A 52 -12.83 -9.39 -19.03
CA ILE A 52 -13.26 -10.09 -20.24
C ILE A 52 -12.36 -9.65 -21.40
N ARG A 53 -11.64 -10.59 -21.99
CA ARG A 53 -10.83 -10.39 -23.21
C ARG A 53 -11.13 -11.50 -24.21
N ARG A 54 -11.52 -11.16 -25.46
CA ARG A 54 -11.81 -12.11 -26.54
C ARG A 54 -12.75 -13.26 -26.09
N LYS A 55 -13.80 -12.94 -25.33
CA LYS A 55 -14.79 -13.87 -24.76
C LYS A 55 -14.25 -14.80 -23.66
N LYS A 56 -13.02 -14.65 -23.22
CA LYS A 56 -12.47 -15.32 -22.05
C LYS A 56 -12.70 -14.43 -20.85
N GLU A 57 -13.27 -15.00 -19.80
CA GLU A 57 -13.61 -14.36 -18.56
C GLU A 57 -12.68 -14.84 -17.44
N GLU A 58 -12.10 -13.89 -16.70
CA GLU A 58 -11.24 -14.15 -15.56
C GLU A 58 -11.67 -13.25 -14.39
N TYR A 59 -11.52 -13.75 -13.17
CA TYR A 59 -11.80 -12.99 -11.95
C TYR A 59 -10.49 -12.71 -11.21
N VAL A 60 -10.39 -11.50 -10.65
CA VAL A 60 -9.17 -10.99 -10.02
C VAL A 60 -9.50 -10.44 -8.65
N GLN A 61 -8.67 -10.77 -7.66
CA GLN A 61 -8.96 -10.54 -6.25
C GLN A 61 -8.81 -9.07 -5.82
N ASP A 62 -7.80 -8.38 -6.34
CA ASP A 62 -7.44 -7.02 -5.92
C ASP A 62 -6.76 -6.23 -7.04
N ASP A 63 -6.43 -4.97 -6.75
CA ASP A 63 -5.76 -4.05 -7.68
C ASP A 63 -4.37 -4.55 -8.09
N VAL A 64 -3.64 -5.19 -7.19
CA VAL A 64 -2.29 -5.72 -7.46
C VAL A 64 -2.36 -6.85 -8.48
N ALA A 65 -3.26 -7.80 -8.26
CA ALA A 65 -3.49 -8.91 -9.19
C ALA A 65 -4.04 -8.41 -10.54
N LEU A 66 -4.86 -7.33 -10.54
CA LEU A 66 -5.32 -6.68 -11.77
C LEU A 66 -4.15 -6.11 -12.56
N ASN A 67 -3.26 -5.36 -11.92
CA ASN A 67 -2.08 -4.78 -12.57
C ASN A 67 -1.16 -5.87 -13.13
N HIS A 68 -0.89 -6.93 -12.37
CA HIS A 68 -0.13 -8.08 -12.87
C HIS A 68 -0.76 -8.71 -14.11
N LYS A 69 -2.10 -8.85 -14.10
CA LYS A 69 -2.80 -9.41 -15.26
C LYS A 69 -2.73 -8.51 -16.49
N LEU A 70 -2.86 -7.20 -16.31
CA LEU A 70 -2.74 -6.23 -17.41
C LEU A 70 -1.33 -6.20 -17.99
N ILE A 71 -0.31 -6.30 -17.15
CA ILE A 71 1.09 -6.43 -17.57
C ILE A 71 1.29 -7.71 -18.39
N GLU A 72 0.82 -8.85 -17.90
CA GLU A 72 0.89 -10.15 -18.63
C GLU A 72 0.26 -10.05 -20.02
N LEU A 73 -0.84 -9.29 -20.15
CA LEU A 73 -1.54 -9.11 -21.42
C LEU A 73 -0.82 -8.21 -22.43
N ALA A 74 0.09 -7.34 -21.96
CA ALA A 74 0.75 -6.33 -22.78
C ALA A 74 2.23 -6.63 -23.05
N VAL A 75 2.93 -7.28 -22.13
CA VAL A 75 4.41 -7.40 -22.14
C VAL A 75 4.97 -8.01 -23.42
N ASN A 76 4.25 -8.93 -24.05
CA ASN A 76 4.68 -9.59 -25.29
C ASN A 76 4.33 -8.78 -26.55
N ASP A 77 3.50 -7.76 -26.45
CA ASP A 77 3.04 -6.94 -27.57
C ASP A 77 3.83 -5.61 -27.67
N VAL A 78 4.81 -5.39 -26.79
CA VAL A 78 5.60 -4.16 -26.70
C VAL A 78 7.09 -4.43 -26.56
N THR A 79 7.89 -3.49 -27.02
CA THR A 79 9.35 -3.47 -26.82
C THR A 79 9.74 -2.17 -26.13
N LEU A 80 10.45 -2.27 -25.00
CA LEU A 80 11.06 -1.13 -24.32
C LEU A 80 12.49 -0.93 -24.84
N ARG A 81 12.83 0.31 -25.17
CA ARG A 81 14.21 0.70 -25.51
C ARG A 81 14.57 2.05 -24.91
N PHE A 82 15.86 2.34 -24.76
CA PHE A 82 16.32 3.69 -24.46
C PHE A 82 16.04 4.62 -25.63
N ALA A 83 15.72 5.90 -25.35
CA ALA A 83 15.40 6.89 -26.38
C ALA A 83 16.59 7.20 -27.32
N ASP A 84 17.84 6.99 -26.84
CA ASP A 84 19.07 7.10 -27.63
C ASP A 84 19.34 5.87 -28.51
N GLY A 85 18.52 4.83 -28.41
CA GLY A 85 18.67 3.58 -29.17
C GLY A 85 19.80 2.66 -28.71
N PHE A 86 20.50 3.00 -27.62
CA PHE A 86 21.65 2.24 -27.13
C PHE A 86 21.31 0.79 -26.75
N ARG A 87 20.10 0.56 -26.16
CA ARG A 87 19.69 -0.77 -25.70
C ARG A 87 18.19 -0.95 -25.82
N SER A 88 17.77 -2.14 -26.22
CA SER A 88 16.41 -2.64 -26.09
C SER A 88 16.37 -3.73 -25.03
N PHE A 89 15.24 -3.85 -24.33
CA PHE A 89 15.02 -4.83 -23.28
C PHE A 89 14.26 -6.03 -23.83
N SER A 90 14.62 -7.24 -23.39
CA SER A 90 13.83 -8.44 -23.69
C SER A 90 12.50 -8.44 -22.96
N PRO A 91 11.51 -9.25 -23.38
CA PRO A 91 10.23 -9.39 -22.65
C PRO A 91 10.43 -9.83 -21.19
N GLU A 92 11.43 -10.69 -20.92
CA GLU A 92 11.76 -11.16 -19.57
C GLU A 92 12.37 -10.03 -18.73
N GLU A 93 13.27 -9.22 -19.31
CA GLU A 93 13.83 -8.04 -18.64
C GLU A 93 12.74 -7.01 -18.37
N LEU A 94 11.86 -6.74 -19.34
CA LEU A 94 10.72 -5.84 -19.18
C LEU A 94 9.77 -6.33 -18.07
N SER A 95 9.48 -7.63 -18.01
CA SER A 95 8.66 -8.21 -16.95
C SER A 95 9.28 -7.99 -15.56
N ALA A 96 10.59 -8.22 -15.42
CA ALA A 96 11.30 -8.00 -14.16
C ALA A 96 11.35 -6.50 -13.76
N ILE A 97 11.48 -5.60 -14.74
CA ILE A 97 11.38 -4.15 -14.52
C ILE A 97 9.98 -3.80 -13.99
N LEU A 98 8.92 -4.27 -14.66
CA LEU A 98 7.54 -3.97 -14.30
C LEU A 98 7.16 -4.50 -12.92
N GLU A 99 7.59 -5.72 -12.56
CA GLU A 99 7.40 -6.26 -11.20
C GLU A 99 8.07 -5.38 -10.13
N THR A 100 9.27 -4.89 -10.44
CA THR A 100 10.00 -3.99 -9.53
C THR A 100 9.28 -2.65 -9.40
N LEU A 101 8.75 -2.10 -10.51
CA LEU A 101 8.02 -0.84 -10.54
C LEU A 101 6.65 -0.92 -9.82
N VAL A 102 5.93 -2.05 -9.93
CA VAL A 102 4.68 -2.28 -9.16
C VAL A 102 4.95 -2.21 -7.66
N ASN A 103 6.04 -2.82 -7.19
CA ASN A 103 6.42 -2.75 -5.79
C ASN A 103 6.85 -1.33 -5.39
N LEU A 104 7.65 -0.67 -6.24
CA LEU A 104 8.10 0.71 -6.00
C LEU A 104 6.92 1.67 -5.92
N GLN A 105 5.95 1.57 -6.83
CA GLN A 105 4.72 2.37 -6.79
C GLN A 105 3.98 2.20 -5.48
N ARG A 106 3.79 0.98 -5.00
CA ARG A 106 3.12 0.71 -3.73
C ARG A 106 3.84 1.36 -2.54
N TYR A 107 5.18 1.31 -2.51
CA TYR A 107 5.96 1.97 -1.46
C TYR A 107 5.85 3.50 -1.55
N THR A 108 5.86 4.04 -2.77
CA THR A 108 5.69 5.47 -3.02
C THR A 108 4.30 5.95 -2.56
N GLU A 109 3.25 5.22 -2.87
CA GLU A 109 1.88 5.52 -2.43
C GLU A 109 1.76 5.50 -0.90
N SER A 110 2.39 4.52 -0.23
CA SER A 110 2.43 4.44 1.24
C SER A 110 3.11 5.67 1.85
N MET A 111 4.24 6.08 1.28
CA MET A 111 4.98 7.25 1.73
C MET A 111 4.23 8.56 1.46
N GLN A 112 3.56 8.69 0.31
CA GLN A 112 2.72 9.83 -0.01
C GLN A 112 1.55 9.96 0.97
N ALA A 113 0.94 8.86 1.39
CA ALA A 113 -0.07 8.86 2.44
C ALA A 113 0.47 9.37 3.78
N GLN A 114 1.76 9.21 4.05
CA GLN A 114 2.44 9.79 5.20
C GLN A 114 2.89 11.23 4.96
N GLY A 115 2.73 11.76 3.73
CA GLY A 115 2.99 13.13 3.30
C GLY A 115 4.39 13.39 2.78
N GLY A 116 5.22 12.37 2.62
CA GLY A 116 6.47 12.44 1.87
C GLY A 116 6.27 12.24 0.38
N SER A 117 7.28 12.56 -0.42
CA SER A 117 7.32 12.21 -1.84
C SER A 117 8.56 11.37 -2.15
N LEU A 118 8.50 10.61 -3.25
CA LEU A 118 9.66 9.85 -3.71
C LEU A 118 10.81 10.79 -4.10
N GLU A 119 10.50 11.95 -4.66
CA GLU A 119 11.48 12.96 -5.06
C GLU A 119 12.20 13.53 -3.84
N ASP A 120 11.45 13.86 -2.76
CA ASP A 120 12.03 14.31 -1.51
C ASP A 120 12.93 13.24 -0.90
N LEU A 121 12.47 11.98 -0.87
CA LEU A 121 13.27 10.87 -0.37
C LEU A 121 14.57 10.69 -1.17
N LEU A 122 14.50 10.75 -2.50
CA LEU A 122 15.67 10.66 -3.37
C LEU A 122 16.67 11.82 -3.13
N SER A 123 16.17 13.02 -2.84
CA SER A 123 17.01 14.21 -2.55
C SER A 123 17.78 14.10 -1.24
N HIS A 124 17.25 13.30 -0.30
CA HIS A 124 17.87 13.05 1.01
C HIS A 124 18.65 11.73 1.06
N ARG A 125 18.95 11.14 -0.10
CA ARG A 125 19.77 9.93 -0.18
C ARG A 125 21.23 10.24 0.16
N GLU A 126 21.80 9.50 1.10
CA GLU A 126 23.22 9.62 1.44
C GLU A 126 24.16 9.05 0.37
N ALA A 127 25.45 9.41 0.48
CA ALA A 127 26.48 8.94 -0.44
C ALA A 127 26.70 7.41 -0.36
N ASN A 128 26.38 6.78 0.76
CA ASN A 128 26.38 5.32 0.95
C ASN A 128 25.20 4.62 0.28
N GLY A 129 24.22 5.41 -0.21
CA GLY A 129 23.01 4.93 -0.88
C GLY A 129 21.83 4.69 0.03
N GLU A 130 21.96 4.96 1.34
CA GLU A 130 20.88 4.82 2.32
C GLU A 130 19.89 5.97 2.26
N PHE A 131 18.64 5.67 2.60
CA PHE A 131 17.54 6.63 2.68
C PHE A 131 17.20 6.91 4.14
N PRO A 132 16.55 8.06 4.43
CA PRO A 132 16.02 8.35 5.75
C PRO A 132 15.11 7.24 6.27
N GLU A 133 15.21 6.95 7.58
CA GLU A 133 14.35 5.99 8.26
C GLU A 133 13.16 6.67 8.94
N PHE A 134 13.20 8.01 9.14
CA PHE A 134 12.13 8.75 9.79
C PHE A 134 11.74 10.00 9.00
N LEU A 135 10.45 10.32 9.05
CA LEU A 135 9.85 11.54 8.53
C LEU A 135 9.10 12.22 9.68
N VAL A 136 9.41 13.49 9.90
CA VAL A 136 8.72 14.33 10.89
C VAL A 136 8.03 15.48 10.18
N LYS A 137 6.71 15.55 10.32
CA LYS A 137 5.92 16.67 9.90
C LYS A 137 5.81 17.66 11.05
N VAL A 138 6.25 18.88 10.86
CA VAL A 138 6.11 19.96 11.84
C VAL A 138 5.11 20.96 11.30
N ARG A 139 4.05 21.20 12.02
CA ARG A 139 3.03 22.19 11.69
C ARG A 139 3.12 23.37 12.65
N CYS A 140 3.24 24.58 12.10
CA CYS A 140 3.27 25.84 12.83
C CYS A 140 2.20 26.77 12.25
N GLY A 141 1.04 26.88 12.90
CA GLY A 141 -0.10 27.61 12.35
C GLY A 141 -0.61 26.99 11.05
N ASN A 142 -0.45 27.70 9.92
CA ASN A 142 -0.84 27.25 8.58
C ASN A 142 0.35 26.70 7.75
N GLU A 143 1.55 26.78 8.27
CA GLU A 143 2.75 26.28 7.61
C GLU A 143 3.03 24.85 8.05
N GLU A 144 3.42 24.00 7.08
CA GLU A 144 3.83 22.63 7.30
C GLU A 144 5.22 22.42 6.72
N GLU A 145 6.11 21.87 7.51
CA GLU A 145 7.48 21.51 7.14
C GLU A 145 7.66 20.01 7.29
N ILE A 146 8.34 19.38 6.32
CA ILE A 146 8.64 17.96 6.32
C ILE A 146 10.14 17.79 6.49
N LEU A 147 10.55 17.08 7.52
CA LEU A 147 11.94 16.83 7.88
C LEU A 147 12.22 15.32 7.78
N PHE A 148 13.39 14.99 7.27
CA PHE A 148 13.83 13.60 7.13
C PHE A 148 15.05 13.35 8.02
N PHE A 149 15.06 12.19 8.70
CA PHE A 149 16.16 11.76 9.57
C PHE A 149 16.60 10.35 9.19
N HIS A 150 17.91 10.14 9.09
CA HIS A 150 18.48 8.88 8.61
C HIS A 150 18.46 7.80 9.68
N ASP A 151 18.57 8.17 10.95
CA ASP A 151 18.63 7.26 12.08
C ASP A 151 17.95 7.83 13.34
N MET A 152 17.85 6.98 14.34
CA MET A 152 17.26 7.33 15.63
C MET A 152 18.11 8.36 16.40
N GLU A 153 19.44 8.41 16.18
CA GLU A 153 20.33 9.33 16.86
C GLU A 153 20.07 10.77 16.39
N ALA A 154 19.98 10.98 15.09
CA ALA A 154 19.63 12.28 14.49
C ALA A 154 18.23 12.75 14.91
N LEU A 155 17.25 11.82 14.94
CA LEU A 155 15.90 12.12 15.39
C LEU A 155 15.87 12.49 16.89
N THR A 156 16.66 11.81 17.72
CA THR A 156 16.75 12.10 19.15
C THR A 156 17.38 13.45 19.40
N ALA A 157 18.48 13.77 18.71
CA ALA A 157 19.13 15.09 18.82
C ALA A 157 18.17 16.23 18.43
N PHE A 158 17.41 16.04 17.34
CA PHE A 158 16.38 17.01 16.94
C PHE A 158 15.27 17.14 18.00
N SER A 159 14.84 16.03 18.61
CA SER A 159 13.84 16.05 19.69
C SER A 159 14.32 16.80 20.92
N GLU A 160 15.59 16.66 21.30
CA GLU A 160 16.19 17.36 22.44
C GLU A 160 16.23 18.88 22.22
N GLU A 161 16.52 19.32 20.99
CA GLU A 161 16.50 20.73 20.59
C GLU A 161 15.09 21.32 20.45
N ASN A 162 14.10 20.45 20.13
CA ASN A 162 12.72 20.82 19.83
C ASN A 162 11.70 20.13 20.76
N ARG A 163 11.94 20.20 22.07
CA ARG A 163 11.15 19.51 23.10
C ARG A 163 9.65 19.84 23.08
N ASP A 164 9.28 21.02 22.58
CA ASP A 164 7.90 21.45 22.39
C ASP A 164 7.14 20.64 21.30
N LEU A 165 7.84 19.88 20.47
CA LEU A 165 7.23 19.04 19.43
C LEU A 165 6.78 17.67 19.94
N PHE A 166 7.23 17.21 21.10
CA PHE A 166 6.86 15.92 21.70
C PHE A 166 7.00 14.72 20.74
N ILE A 167 8.12 14.65 20.04
CA ILE A 167 8.39 13.67 18.96
C ILE A 167 8.20 12.22 19.42
N PHE A 168 8.60 11.89 20.66
CA PHE A 168 8.47 10.57 21.26
C PHE A 168 7.26 10.41 22.19
N GLY A 169 6.32 11.35 22.15
CA GLY A 169 5.13 11.35 22.99
C GLY A 169 5.10 12.51 23.99
N THR A 170 3.94 12.76 24.53
CA THR A 170 3.74 13.85 25.52
C THR A 170 4.36 13.41 26.85
N PRO A 171 5.31 14.18 27.41
CA PRO A 171 5.89 13.89 28.71
C PRO A 171 4.86 13.97 29.84
N SER A 172 5.11 13.28 30.94
CA SER A 172 4.28 13.34 32.13
C SER A 172 4.34 14.72 32.80
N GLU A 173 3.36 15.03 33.65
CA GLU A 173 3.37 16.27 34.44
C GLU A 173 4.61 16.38 35.34
N GLU A 174 5.09 15.26 35.87
CA GLU A 174 6.29 15.18 36.71
C GLU A 174 7.56 15.54 35.88
N GLU A 175 7.69 14.98 34.67
CA GLU A 175 8.80 15.28 33.76
C GLU A 175 8.81 16.75 33.31
N LEU A 176 7.63 17.35 33.10
CA LEU A 176 7.50 18.78 32.75
C LEU A 176 7.84 19.70 33.93
N LEU A 177 7.60 19.27 35.19
CA LEU A 177 7.98 20.02 36.38
C LEU A 177 9.50 19.97 36.60
N GLU A 178 10.13 18.80 36.38
CA GLU A 178 11.59 18.65 36.52
C GLU A 178 12.34 19.34 35.39
N ASN A 179 11.77 19.37 34.19
CA ASN A 179 12.42 19.88 33.00
C ASN A 179 11.44 20.70 32.13
N PRO A 180 11.13 21.95 32.52
CA PRO A 180 10.14 22.76 31.85
C PRO A 180 10.47 23.02 30.39
N LEU A 181 9.40 23.19 29.59
CA LEU A 181 9.55 23.52 28.18
C LEU A 181 10.18 24.93 28.02
N PRO A 182 10.98 25.11 26.96
CA PRO A 182 11.51 26.43 26.63
C PRO A 182 10.37 27.42 26.33
N GLU A 183 10.45 28.62 26.85
CA GLU A 183 9.54 29.70 26.47
C GLU A 183 9.76 30.04 24.99
N ARG A 184 8.67 29.95 24.20
CA ARG A 184 8.69 30.28 22.78
C ARG A 184 7.66 31.37 22.47
N GLU A 185 8.11 32.40 21.75
CA GLU A 185 7.22 33.38 21.16
C GLU A 185 6.70 32.84 19.80
N GLY A 186 5.38 32.78 19.60
CA GLY A 186 4.77 32.38 18.34
C GLY A 186 3.65 31.33 18.46
N PRO A 187 3.07 30.90 17.36
CA PRO A 187 2.03 29.89 17.36
C PRO A 187 2.58 28.53 17.84
N SER A 188 1.71 27.75 18.50
CA SER A 188 2.07 26.40 18.95
C SER A 188 2.42 25.51 17.77
N ARG A 189 3.52 24.77 17.91
CA ARG A 189 3.93 23.76 16.94
C ARG A 189 3.38 22.41 17.34
N ARG A 190 3.14 21.59 16.34
CA ARG A 190 2.77 20.17 16.52
C ARG A 190 3.59 19.32 15.57
N SER A 191 3.96 18.14 15.98
CA SER A 191 4.64 17.20 15.10
C SER A 191 3.86 15.90 14.96
N ILE A 192 4.09 15.24 13.84
CA ILE A 192 3.70 13.83 13.59
C ILE A 192 4.94 13.15 13.06
N THR A 193 5.36 12.08 13.71
CA THR A 193 6.54 11.29 13.33
C THR A 193 6.09 9.98 12.68
N HIS A 194 6.69 9.66 11.55
CA HIS A 194 6.49 8.41 10.83
C HIS A 194 7.82 7.68 10.69
N GLU A 195 7.85 6.40 11.00
CA GLU A 195 8.95 5.52 10.64
C GLU A 195 8.75 5.04 9.20
N LEU A 196 9.74 5.30 8.34
CA LEU A 196 9.72 4.98 6.92
C LEU A 196 10.19 3.52 6.71
N HIS A 197 9.34 2.55 7.04
CA HIS A 197 9.64 1.14 6.85
C HIS A 197 9.90 0.77 5.39
N GLU A 198 9.41 1.59 4.45
CA GLU A 198 9.57 1.44 3.01
C GLU A 198 10.98 1.77 2.51
N SER A 199 11.75 2.58 3.23
CA SER A 199 13.08 3.05 2.81
C SER A 199 14.01 1.91 2.39
N LYS A 200 14.10 0.85 3.20
CA LYS A 200 14.91 -0.35 2.88
C LYS A 200 14.37 -1.14 1.68
N ALA A 201 13.05 -1.12 1.46
CA ALA A 201 12.43 -1.78 0.33
C ALA A 201 12.63 -0.98 -0.97
N ILE A 202 12.53 0.34 -0.90
CA ILE A 202 12.85 1.27 -1.99
C ILE A 202 14.31 1.13 -2.39
N THR A 203 15.25 1.12 -1.43
CA THR A 203 16.69 0.88 -1.70
C THR A 203 16.90 -0.40 -2.51
N ARG A 204 16.27 -1.51 -2.10
CA ARG A 204 16.37 -2.79 -2.83
C ARG A 204 15.75 -2.74 -4.22
N ALA A 205 14.60 -2.05 -4.37
CA ALA A 205 13.97 -1.88 -5.67
C ALA A 205 14.84 -1.07 -6.64
N LEU A 206 15.47 0.02 -6.16
CA LEU A 206 16.38 0.83 -6.94
C LEU A 206 17.66 0.06 -7.33
N ALA A 207 18.22 -0.72 -6.41
CA ALA A 207 19.36 -1.59 -6.70
C ALA A 207 18.98 -2.62 -7.77
N ARG A 208 17.79 -3.21 -7.69
CA ARG A 208 17.30 -4.16 -8.70
C ARG A 208 17.12 -3.52 -10.08
N LEU A 209 16.58 -2.30 -10.15
CA LEU A 209 16.49 -1.55 -11.41
C LEU A 209 17.88 -1.27 -11.99
N ALA A 210 18.85 -0.92 -11.15
CA ALA A 210 20.22 -0.68 -11.59
C ALA A 210 20.89 -1.97 -12.17
N GLU A 211 20.66 -3.14 -11.55
CA GLU A 211 21.08 -4.44 -12.09
C GLU A 211 20.45 -4.74 -13.45
N LEU A 212 19.21 -4.33 -13.67
CA LEU A 212 18.52 -4.46 -14.96
C LEU A 212 18.95 -3.40 -15.98
N GLY A 213 19.86 -2.49 -15.59
CA GLY A 213 20.46 -1.48 -16.44
C GLY A 213 19.70 -0.15 -16.45
N ILE A 214 18.85 0.09 -15.45
CA ILE A 214 18.13 1.35 -15.28
C ILE A 214 18.69 2.08 -14.05
N PRO A 215 19.52 3.14 -14.25
CA PRO A 215 20.07 3.92 -13.15
C PRO A 215 18.97 4.64 -12.33
N GLY A 216 19.20 4.76 -11.02
CA GLY A 216 18.22 5.35 -10.09
C GLY A 216 17.87 6.83 -10.34
N ASN A 217 18.74 7.57 -11.05
CA ASN A 217 18.46 8.96 -11.44
C ASN A 217 17.38 9.10 -12.54
N MET A 218 17.00 8.01 -13.19
CA MET A 218 15.95 7.98 -14.22
C MET A 218 14.52 7.83 -13.64
N ILE A 219 14.39 7.76 -12.32
CA ILE A 219 13.07 7.66 -11.65
C ILE A 219 12.35 9.01 -11.68
N VAL A 220 13.09 10.11 -11.52
CA VAL A 220 12.54 11.45 -11.64
C VAL A 220 12.30 11.76 -13.11
N SER A 221 11.17 12.39 -13.39
CA SER A 221 10.80 12.78 -14.76
C SER A 221 11.79 13.83 -15.30
N MET A 222 12.19 13.64 -16.56
CA MET A 222 13.12 14.52 -17.26
C MET A 222 12.41 15.29 -18.37
N ASP A 223 12.98 16.42 -18.80
CA ASP A 223 12.41 17.21 -19.90
C ASP A 223 12.57 16.52 -21.28
N THR A 224 13.49 15.57 -21.37
CA THR A 224 13.75 14.79 -22.60
C THR A 224 13.37 13.32 -22.37
N PRO A 225 12.83 12.64 -23.40
CA PRO A 225 12.51 11.22 -23.28
C PRO A 225 13.71 10.39 -22.87
N LEU A 226 13.53 9.52 -21.89
CA LEU A 226 14.54 8.56 -21.42
C LEU A 226 14.38 7.22 -22.11
N PHE A 227 13.13 6.83 -22.36
CA PHE A 227 12.78 5.56 -22.99
C PHE A 227 11.75 5.77 -24.09
N GLU A 228 11.63 4.76 -24.91
CA GLU A 228 10.56 4.61 -25.91
C GLU A 228 9.90 3.25 -25.74
N LEU A 229 8.57 3.25 -25.71
CA LEU A 229 7.77 2.04 -25.75
C LEU A 229 7.24 1.87 -27.16
N VAL A 230 7.64 0.79 -27.83
CA VAL A 230 7.35 0.49 -29.22
C VAL A 230 6.28 -0.60 -29.28
N GLU A 231 5.17 -0.33 -29.96
CA GLU A 231 4.08 -1.29 -30.24
C GLU A 231 4.09 -1.64 -31.74
N GLY A 232 3.95 -2.91 -32.08
CA GLY A 232 3.88 -3.39 -33.46
C GLY A 232 5.23 -3.60 -34.10
N GLU A 233 5.24 -3.90 -35.40
CA GLU A 233 6.44 -4.18 -36.20
C GLU A 233 6.42 -3.43 -37.54
N GLY A 234 7.57 -2.98 -37.98
CA GLY A 234 7.81 -2.35 -39.30
C GLY A 234 7.00 -1.07 -39.51
N ASP A 235 6.32 -0.94 -40.65
CA ASP A 235 5.57 0.29 -41.00
C ASP A 235 4.38 0.61 -40.08
N LYS A 236 4.05 -0.25 -39.14
CA LYS A 236 2.97 -0.08 -38.16
C LYS A 236 3.48 0.17 -36.74
N GLU A 237 4.75 0.43 -36.59
CA GLU A 237 5.32 0.79 -35.31
C GLU A 237 4.69 2.08 -34.77
N LYS A 238 4.22 2.01 -33.53
CA LYS A 238 3.82 3.16 -32.75
C LYS A 238 4.80 3.34 -31.62
N VAL A 239 5.50 4.45 -31.61
CA VAL A 239 6.49 4.80 -30.59
C VAL A 239 5.87 5.79 -29.61
N THR A 240 5.92 5.44 -28.32
CA THR A 240 5.46 6.31 -27.23
C THR A 240 6.69 6.74 -26.42
N PRO A 241 7.04 8.04 -26.36
CA PRO A 241 8.15 8.53 -25.55
C PRO A 241 7.77 8.50 -24.06
N LEU A 242 8.74 8.13 -23.21
CA LEU A 242 8.59 8.03 -21.76
C LEU A 242 9.68 8.89 -21.09
N PHE A 243 9.29 9.69 -20.12
CA PHE A 243 10.12 10.71 -19.48
C PHE A 243 10.66 10.30 -18.12
N SER A 244 10.11 9.21 -17.56
CA SER A 244 10.57 8.60 -16.31
C SER A 244 10.45 7.08 -16.38
N VAL A 245 11.10 6.40 -15.46
CA VAL A 245 10.96 4.93 -15.31
C VAL A 245 9.54 4.56 -14.90
N MET A 246 8.84 5.39 -14.12
CA MET A 246 7.47 5.13 -13.69
C MET A 246 6.48 5.17 -14.86
N ASP A 247 6.72 5.99 -15.89
CA ASP A 247 5.90 6.05 -17.11
C ASP A 247 5.86 4.71 -17.86
N ILE A 248 6.89 3.87 -17.69
CA ILE A 248 6.93 2.51 -18.27
C ILE A 248 5.74 1.69 -17.76
N LEU A 249 5.55 1.68 -16.43
CA LEU A 249 4.49 0.91 -15.79
C LEU A 249 3.10 1.40 -16.22
N GLU A 250 2.86 2.71 -16.18
CA GLU A 250 1.59 3.31 -16.55
C GLU A 250 1.25 3.04 -18.03
N SER A 251 2.24 3.18 -18.92
CA SER A 251 2.06 2.96 -20.35
C SER A 251 1.76 1.49 -20.67
N VAL A 252 2.48 0.55 -20.06
CA VAL A 252 2.23 -0.89 -20.26
C VAL A 252 0.86 -1.29 -19.72
N ILE A 253 0.46 -0.82 -18.53
CA ILE A 253 -0.88 -1.06 -18.00
C ILE A 253 -1.95 -0.48 -18.92
N SER A 254 -1.74 0.73 -19.46
CA SER A 254 -2.66 1.37 -20.40
C SER A 254 -2.83 0.53 -21.69
N ILE A 255 -1.74 -0.05 -22.19
CA ILE A 255 -1.79 -0.96 -23.35
C ILE A 255 -2.53 -2.25 -22.99
N GLY A 256 -2.25 -2.83 -21.82
CA GLY A 256 -2.92 -4.04 -21.32
C GLY A 256 -4.43 -3.89 -21.16
N LYS A 257 -4.91 -2.68 -20.88
CA LYS A 257 -6.35 -2.35 -20.82
C LYS A 257 -7.05 -2.35 -22.18
N ARG A 258 -6.32 -2.27 -23.28
CA ARG A 258 -6.93 -2.16 -24.62
C ARG A 258 -7.62 -3.48 -25.01
N GLY A 259 -8.88 -3.37 -25.40
CA GLY A 259 -9.71 -4.53 -25.78
C GLY A 259 -10.03 -5.47 -24.60
N VAL A 260 -9.89 -4.96 -23.39
CA VAL A 260 -10.28 -5.62 -22.16
C VAL A 260 -11.47 -4.87 -21.56
N GLU A 261 -12.52 -5.60 -21.25
CA GLU A 261 -13.64 -5.11 -20.44
C GLU A 261 -13.35 -5.43 -18.99
N ILE A 262 -13.26 -4.40 -18.15
CA ILE A 262 -12.98 -4.53 -16.70
C ILE A 262 -14.21 -4.07 -15.95
N THR A 263 -14.82 -4.97 -15.18
CA THR A 263 -15.92 -4.67 -14.27
C THR A 263 -15.39 -4.74 -12.84
N ARG A 264 -15.56 -3.66 -12.06
CA ARG A 264 -15.25 -3.65 -10.62
C ARG A 264 -16.53 -3.94 -9.84
N PHE A 265 -16.46 -4.90 -8.94
CA PHE A 265 -17.54 -5.20 -8.00
C PHE A 265 -17.30 -4.44 -6.68
N LYS A 266 -18.23 -3.58 -6.29
CA LYS A 266 -18.20 -2.91 -4.98
C LYS A 266 -18.71 -3.82 -3.87
N GLY A 267 -19.69 -4.69 -4.19
CA GLY A 267 -20.26 -5.62 -3.25
C GLY A 267 -20.71 -6.93 -3.91
N LEU A 268 -21.00 -7.94 -3.08
CA LEU A 268 -21.47 -9.25 -3.54
C LEU A 268 -22.82 -9.16 -4.26
N GLY A 269 -23.65 -8.15 -3.94
CA GLY A 269 -24.94 -7.90 -4.59
C GLY A 269 -24.85 -7.44 -6.04
N GLU A 270 -23.68 -6.99 -6.50
CA GLU A 270 -23.45 -6.61 -7.90
C GLU A 270 -23.07 -7.82 -8.77
N MET A 271 -22.77 -8.96 -8.15
CA MET A 271 -22.44 -10.20 -8.84
C MET A 271 -23.69 -10.98 -9.18
N ASP A 272 -23.77 -11.52 -10.39
CA ASP A 272 -24.78 -12.50 -10.73
C ASP A 272 -24.64 -13.73 -9.83
N ALA A 273 -25.77 -14.37 -9.49
CA ALA A 273 -25.78 -15.56 -8.61
C ALA A 273 -24.84 -16.67 -9.11
N LYS A 274 -24.69 -16.81 -10.43
CA LYS A 274 -23.79 -17.78 -11.06
C LYS A 274 -22.32 -17.41 -10.84
N ASP A 275 -21.98 -16.14 -10.92
CA ASP A 275 -20.61 -15.63 -10.72
C ASP A 275 -20.23 -15.71 -9.26
N LEU A 276 -21.13 -15.30 -8.36
CA LEU A 276 -20.95 -15.44 -6.91
C LEU A 276 -20.75 -16.91 -6.51
N PHE A 277 -21.54 -17.84 -7.06
CA PHE A 277 -21.34 -19.25 -6.80
C PHE A 277 -19.97 -19.71 -7.25
N LYS A 278 -19.61 -19.44 -8.51
CA LYS A 278 -18.37 -19.90 -9.16
C LYS A 278 -17.11 -19.38 -8.48
N THR A 279 -17.14 -18.16 -7.97
CA THR A 279 -15.93 -17.48 -7.41
C THR A 279 -15.81 -17.63 -5.90
N THR A 280 -16.94 -17.61 -5.17
CA THR A 280 -16.93 -17.43 -3.72
C THR A 280 -17.55 -18.59 -2.95
N MET A 281 -18.48 -19.35 -3.57
CA MET A 281 -19.21 -20.39 -2.87
C MET A 281 -18.79 -21.82 -3.26
N ASP A 282 -18.35 -22.04 -4.50
CA ASP A 282 -17.93 -23.34 -4.99
C ASP A 282 -16.72 -23.88 -4.20
N PRO A 283 -16.83 -25.00 -3.48
CA PRO A 283 -15.74 -25.56 -2.69
C PRO A 283 -14.45 -25.86 -3.45
N GLU A 284 -14.53 -26.08 -4.76
CA GLU A 284 -13.38 -26.39 -5.61
C GLU A 284 -12.62 -25.15 -6.09
N ARG A 285 -13.26 -23.96 -6.02
CA ARG A 285 -12.71 -22.73 -6.62
C ARG A 285 -12.56 -21.57 -5.65
N ARG A 286 -13.39 -21.55 -4.58
CA ARG A 286 -13.38 -20.48 -3.61
C ARG A 286 -12.05 -20.37 -2.87
N GLU A 287 -11.65 -19.17 -2.60
CA GLU A 287 -10.53 -18.86 -1.73
C GLU A 287 -11.03 -18.45 -0.34
N LEU A 288 -10.43 -19.03 0.69
CA LEU A 288 -10.81 -18.80 2.07
C LEU A 288 -9.59 -18.42 2.91
N LEU A 289 -9.67 -17.30 3.62
CA LEU A 289 -8.73 -16.96 4.68
C LEU A 289 -9.16 -17.62 5.98
N ARG A 290 -8.30 -18.43 6.57
CA ARG A 290 -8.54 -19.01 7.89
C ARG A 290 -8.23 -18.00 8.98
N VAL A 291 -9.18 -17.78 9.87
CA VAL A 291 -8.97 -16.94 11.06
C VAL A 291 -8.20 -17.76 12.10
N ILE A 292 -7.07 -17.21 12.56
CA ILE A 292 -6.18 -17.86 13.54
C ILE A 292 -6.18 -17.03 14.82
N LEU A 293 -6.53 -17.70 15.93
CA LEU A 293 -6.43 -17.17 17.29
C LEU A 293 -5.60 -18.15 18.11
N ASN A 294 -4.39 -17.75 18.46
CA ASN A 294 -3.47 -18.49 19.31
C ASN A 294 -3.05 -17.65 20.52
N ASP A 295 -2.26 -18.21 21.41
CA ASP A 295 -1.87 -17.50 22.63
C ASP A 295 -0.97 -16.30 22.35
N ASP A 296 -0.19 -16.32 21.27
CA ASP A 296 0.72 -15.23 20.88
C ASP A 296 -0.03 -13.97 20.40
N ASN A 297 -1.20 -14.15 19.73
CA ASN A 297 -1.96 -13.05 19.15
C ASN A 297 -3.26 -12.72 19.90
N ALA A 298 -3.68 -13.54 20.87
CA ALA A 298 -4.98 -13.39 21.53
C ALA A 298 -5.10 -12.06 22.30
N VAL A 299 -4.05 -11.66 23.02
CA VAL A 299 -4.03 -10.41 23.80
C VAL A 299 -4.15 -9.21 22.86
N ARG A 300 -3.29 -9.14 21.83
CA ARG A 300 -3.31 -8.05 20.84
C ARG A 300 -4.62 -8.00 20.06
N ALA A 301 -5.21 -9.14 19.76
CA ALA A 301 -6.51 -9.19 19.09
C ALA A 301 -7.63 -8.60 19.99
N ASP A 302 -7.64 -8.94 21.29
CA ASP A 302 -8.65 -8.41 22.21
C ASP A 302 -8.47 -6.90 22.47
N GLU A 303 -7.23 -6.42 22.58
CA GLU A 303 -6.92 -4.99 22.63
C GLU A 303 -7.45 -4.26 21.39
N MET A 304 -7.20 -4.79 20.20
CA MET A 304 -7.68 -4.20 18.95
C MET A 304 -9.21 -4.20 18.87
N PHE A 305 -9.87 -5.28 19.27
CA PHE A 305 -11.33 -5.32 19.34
C PHE A 305 -11.89 -4.34 20.38
N THR A 306 -11.17 -4.11 21.49
CA THR A 306 -11.56 -3.11 22.49
C THR A 306 -11.47 -1.70 21.95
N ILE A 307 -10.40 -1.38 21.19
CA ILE A 307 -10.24 -0.08 20.52
C ILE A 307 -11.36 0.13 19.50
N LEU A 308 -11.54 -0.83 18.59
CA LEU A 308 -12.44 -0.66 17.44
C LEU A 308 -13.93 -0.76 17.83
N MET A 309 -14.29 -1.63 18.77
CA MET A 309 -15.66 -2.03 19.06
C MET A 309 -16.08 -1.81 20.51
N GLY A 310 -15.21 -1.26 21.36
CA GLY A 310 -15.53 -0.98 22.77
C GLY A 310 -16.44 0.23 22.94
N ASP A 311 -17.05 0.34 24.12
CA ASP A 311 -17.99 1.42 24.48
C ASP A 311 -17.28 2.78 24.64
N VAL A 312 -15.99 2.77 24.98
CA VAL A 312 -15.20 3.99 25.17
C VAL A 312 -14.77 4.55 23.81
N VAL A 313 -15.15 5.80 23.56
CA VAL A 313 -14.94 6.45 22.25
C VAL A 313 -13.49 6.94 22.06
N GLU A 314 -12.84 7.39 23.14
CA GLU A 314 -11.54 8.06 23.09
C GLU A 314 -10.42 7.19 22.46
N PRO A 315 -10.22 5.92 22.83
CA PRO A 315 -9.21 5.07 22.19
C PRO A 315 -9.44 4.90 20.68
N ARG A 316 -10.71 4.77 20.26
CA ARG A 316 -11.08 4.65 18.85
C ARG A 316 -10.84 5.96 18.10
N LYS A 317 -11.18 7.10 18.69
CA LYS A 317 -10.92 8.42 18.10
C LYS A 317 -9.41 8.62 17.90
N ASN A 318 -8.60 8.32 18.90
CA ASN A 318 -7.14 8.42 18.81
C ASN A 318 -6.59 7.48 17.72
N TYR A 319 -7.04 6.24 17.69
CA TYR A 319 -6.67 5.28 16.65
C TYR A 319 -7.00 5.79 15.23
N ILE A 320 -8.19 6.39 15.03
CA ILE A 320 -8.59 6.97 13.74
C ILE A 320 -7.69 8.15 13.37
N VAL A 321 -7.36 9.02 14.32
CA VAL A 321 -6.48 10.17 14.09
C VAL A 321 -5.07 9.72 13.75
N ASP A 322 -4.52 8.76 14.49
CA ASP A 322 -3.16 8.25 14.30
C ASP A 322 -2.99 7.51 12.96
N HIS A 323 -4.09 6.91 12.47
CA HIS A 323 -4.09 6.11 11.23
C HIS A 323 -4.86 6.76 10.08
N ALA A 324 -5.25 8.04 10.21
CA ALA A 324 -6.07 8.73 9.20
C ALA A 324 -5.43 8.74 7.81
N LEU A 325 -4.11 8.82 7.74
CA LEU A 325 -3.35 8.81 6.48
C LEU A 325 -3.25 7.42 5.83
N ASN A 326 -3.52 6.35 6.59
CA ASN A 326 -3.48 4.97 6.10
C ASN A 326 -4.80 4.52 5.46
N VAL A 327 -5.81 5.38 5.44
CA VAL A 327 -7.13 5.06 4.90
C VAL A 327 -7.08 5.04 3.37
N ARG A 328 -7.38 3.89 2.77
CA ARG A 328 -7.31 3.70 1.30
C ARG A 328 -8.64 3.87 0.57
N ASN A 329 -9.76 3.75 1.26
CA ASN A 329 -11.10 3.80 0.66
C ASN A 329 -11.98 4.72 1.49
N LEU A 330 -11.85 6.03 1.28
CA LEU A 330 -12.85 6.99 1.77
C LEU A 330 -13.94 7.09 0.70
N ASP A 331 -15.17 6.70 1.03
CA ASP A 331 -16.35 7.11 0.29
C ASP A 331 -16.59 8.59 0.60
N ILE A 332 -16.08 9.48 -0.26
CA ILE A 332 -16.33 10.91 -0.21
C ILE A 332 -17.25 11.23 -1.38
#